data_8d143077c3b255bc2a59a0bfee398c3e
#
_entry.id   8d143077c3b255bc2a59a0bfee398c3e
#
_cell.length_a   1.000
_cell.length_b   1.000
_cell.length_c   1.000
_cell.angle_alpha   90.00
_cell.angle_beta   90.00
_cell.angle_gamma   90.00
#
_symmetry.space_group_name_H-M   'P 1'
#
loop_
_entity.id
_entity.type
_entity.pdbx_description
1 polymer ?
#
loop_
_entity_poly.entity_id
_entity_poly.type
_entity_poly.pdbx_seq_one_letter_code
_entity_poly.pdbx_strand_id
1 'polypeptide(L)'
;KEYRVINYSTVKFGKYAGCGVNCSIMPNVTLAEGSILGANSLLTKDTEPWTIYFGSPAKPVKIRDKDKILEYAKLIKDGIL
;
A
#
# COMPACT_ATOMS: atom_id res chain seq x y z
N LYS A 1 13.31 -0.03 -4.67
CA LYS A 1 12.09 0.27 -5.36
C LYS A 1 11.95 1.76 -5.65
N GLU A 2 11.66 2.05 -6.87
CA GLU A 2 11.54 3.41 -7.31
C GLU A 2 10.16 3.98 -6.99
N TYR A 3 10.11 5.12 -6.35
CA TYR A 3 8.84 5.77 -6.05
C TYR A 3 8.54 6.81 -7.08
N ARG A 4 7.30 6.83 -7.49
CA ARG A 4 6.86 7.90 -8.33
C ARG A 4 6.66 9.15 -7.48
N VAL A 5 7.34 10.21 -7.87
CA VAL A 5 7.18 11.48 -7.20
C VAL A 5 6.11 12.26 -7.93
N ILE A 6 4.94 12.37 -7.34
CA ILE A 6 3.81 13.05 -7.96
C ILE A 6 3.99 14.55 -7.87
N ASN A 7 4.55 14.98 -6.78
CA ASN A 7 4.87 16.38 -6.55
C ASN A 7 6.16 16.39 -5.78
N TYR A 8 6.50 17.47 -5.14
CA TYR A 8 7.81 17.58 -4.53
C TYR A 8 7.84 17.12 -3.08
N SER A 9 6.85 16.37 -2.69
CA SER A 9 6.79 15.82 -1.34
C SER A 9 7.02 14.34 -1.36
N THR A 10 7.48 13.81 -0.24
CA THR A 10 7.79 12.39 -0.11
C THR A 10 6.57 11.59 0.29
N VAL A 11 6.34 10.51 -0.42
CA VAL A 11 5.36 9.51 -0.04
C VAL A 11 6.14 8.30 0.44
N LYS A 12 5.78 7.78 1.60
CA LYS A 12 6.48 6.64 2.19
C LYS A 12 5.63 5.38 2.08
N PHE A 13 6.29 4.30 1.69
CA PHE A 13 5.64 2.99 1.62
C PHE A 13 6.27 2.08 2.65
N GLY A 14 5.46 1.55 3.55
CA GLY A 14 5.93 0.54 4.48
C GLY A 14 6.17 -0.78 3.76
N LYS A 15 6.76 -1.72 4.47
CA LYS A 15 7.03 -3.03 3.93
C LYS A 15 5.72 -3.70 3.52
N TYR A 16 5.69 -4.34 2.36
CA TYR A 16 4.51 -5.01 1.81
C TYR A 16 3.36 -4.07 1.47
N ALA A 17 3.58 -2.77 1.51
CA ALA A 17 2.56 -1.81 1.08
C ALA A 17 2.65 -1.61 -0.43
N GLY A 18 1.54 -1.22 -1.02
CA GLY A 18 1.53 -0.97 -2.45
C GLY A 18 0.29 -0.25 -2.91
N CYS A 19 0.26 0.07 -4.19
CA CYS A 19 -0.90 0.72 -4.78
C CYS A 19 -1.12 0.21 -6.20
N GLY A 20 -2.36 0.26 -6.64
CA GLY A 20 -2.72 -0.11 -8.00
C GLY A 20 -2.39 1.00 -8.98
N VAL A 21 -2.85 0.83 -10.23
CA VAL A 21 -2.56 1.80 -11.27
C VAL A 21 -3.36 3.08 -11.08
N ASN A 22 -2.82 4.18 -11.54
CA ASN A 22 -3.49 5.48 -11.54
C ASN A 22 -3.93 5.95 -10.17
N CYS A 23 -3.18 5.60 -9.14
CA CYS A 23 -3.46 6.10 -7.81
C CYS A 23 -2.84 7.47 -7.62
N SER A 24 -3.51 8.30 -6.84
CA SER A 24 -2.97 9.57 -6.41
C SER A 24 -2.77 9.53 -4.91
N ILE A 25 -1.63 9.98 -4.45
CA ILE A 25 -1.30 9.98 -3.03
C ILE A 25 -0.86 11.38 -2.66
N MET A 26 -1.52 11.93 -1.64
CA MET A 26 -1.22 13.29 -1.23
C MET A 26 0.17 13.39 -0.62
N PRO A 27 0.76 14.59 -0.63
CA PRO A 27 2.09 14.78 -0.06
C PRO A 27 2.18 14.35 1.40
N ASN A 28 3.33 13.80 1.76
CA ASN A 28 3.65 13.43 3.14
C ASN A 28 2.76 12.35 3.73
N VAL A 29 2.05 11.61 2.89
CA VAL A 29 1.23 10.50 3.34
C VAL A 29 2.09 9.24 3.40
N THR A 30 1.83 8.41 4.40
CA THR A 30 2.53 7.15 4.59
C THR A 30 1.56 5.98 4.45
N LEU A 31 1.92 5.02 3.60
CA LEU A 31 1.21 3.75 3.54
C LEU A 31 1.86 2.81 4.53
N ALA A 32 1.12 2.42 5.55
CA ALA A 32 1.65 1.59 6.61
C ALA A 32 1.97 0.18 6.11
N GLU A 33 2.73 -0.55 6.89
CA GLU A 33 3.12 -1.90 6.53
C GLU A 33 1.91 -2.72 6.10
N GLY A 34 2.01 -3.35 4.94
CA GLY A 34 0.98 -4.24 4.44
C GLY A 34 -0.26 -3.58 3.89
N SER A 35 -0.37 -2.26 3.93
CA SER A 35 -1.57 -1.61 3.41
C SER A 35 -1.53 -1.55 1.88
N ILE A 36 -2.72 -1.56 1.27
CA ILE A 36 -2.85 -1.53 -0.19
C ILE A 36 -3.85 -0.45 -0.56
N LEU A 37 -3.51 0.31 -1.59
CA LEU A 37 -4.43 1.29 -2.16
C LEU A 37 -4.91 0.76 -3.50
N GLY A 38 -6.22 0.65 -3.68
CA GLY A 38 -6.79 0.13 -4.91
C GLY A 38 -6.58 1.07 -6.08
N ALA A 39 -6.78 0.57 -7.29
CA ALA A 39 -6.58 1.34 -8.50
C ALA A 39 -7.50 2.56 -8.56
N ASN A 40 -7.01 3.63 -9.17
CA ASN A 40 -7.76 4.87 -9.38
C ASN A 40 -8.24 5.52 -8.08
N SER A 41 -7.53 5.31 -6.99
CA SER A 41 -7.92 5.85 -5.70
C SER A 41 -7.11 7.09 -5.37
N LEU A 42 -7.66 7.92 -4.47
CA LEU A 42 -6.98 9.10 -3.97
C LEU A 42 -6.76 8.95 -2.48
N LEU A 43 -5.52 8.78 -2.08
CA LEU A 43 -5.20 8.63 -0.66
C LEU A 43 -4.84 9.98 -0.07
N THR A 44 -5.59 10.38 0.96
CA THR A 44 -5.42 11.69 1.57
C THR A 44 -4.88 11.65 2.99
N LYS A 45 -4.80 10.48 3.59
CA LYS A 45 -4.33 10.31 4.96
C LYS A 45 -3.49 9.06 5.07
N ASP A 46 -2.68 8.98 6.12
CA ASP A 46 -1.91 7.76 6.39
C ASP A 46 -2.84 6.57 6.55
N THR A 47 -2.36 5.40 6.16
CA THR A 47 -3.16 4.19 6.22
C THR A 47 -2.86 3.41 7.49
N GLU A 48 -3.80 2.54 7.86
CA GLU A 48 -3.58 1.57 8.92
C GLU A 48 -2.87 0.35 8.36
N PRO A 49 -2.06 -0.35 9.17
CA PRO A 49 -1.38 -1.54 8.67
C PRO A 49 -2.35 -2.63 8.20
N TRP A 50 -1.92 -3.36 7.18
CA TRP A 50 -2.63 -4.55 6.69
C TRP A 50 -4.08 -4.30 6.31
N THR A 51 -4.35 -3.11 5.79
CA THR A 51 -5.70 -2.70 5.41
C THR A 51 -5.71 -2.31 3.95
N ILE A 52 -6.78 -2.66 3.26
CA ILE A 52 -6.98 -2.28 1.86
C ILE A 52 -7.87 -1.06 1.82
N TYR A 53 -7.43 -0.05 1.09
CA TYR A 53 -8.14 1.21 0.91
C TYR A 53 -8.58 1.36 -0.53
N PHE A 54 -9.71 2.00 -0.74
CA PHE A 54 -10.22 2.20 -2.08
C PHE A 54 -11.13 3.42 -2.13
N GLY A 55 -11.10 4.11 -3.25
CA GLY A 55 -12.02 5.21 -3.50
C GLY A 55 -11.33 6.56 -3.55
N SER A 56 -12.13 7.58 -3.74
CA SER A 56 -11.64 8.97 -3.82
C SER A 56 -12.59 9.86 -3.03
N PRO A 57 -12.25 10.23 -1.80
CA PRO A 57 -11.05 9.86 -1.06
C PRO A 57 -11.07 8.41 -0.63
N ALA A 58 -9.91 7.79 -0.52
CA ALA A 58 -9.81 6.38 -0.19
C ALA A 58 -10.27 6.12 1.24
N LYS A 59 -11.02 5.03 1.39
CA LYS A 59 -11.53 4.59 2.68
C LYS A 59 -11.15 3.14 2.89
N PRO A 60 -10.99 2.69 4.14
CA PRO A 60 -10.69 1.30 4.40
C PRO A 60 -11.86 0.41 4.01
N VAL A 61 -11.58 -0.64 3.26
CA VAL A 61 -12.64 -1.54 2.78
C VAL A 61 -12.46 -2.96 3.27
N LYS A 62 -11.24 -3.36 3.64
CA LYS A 62 -11.00 -4.73 4.04
C LYS A 62 -9.66 -4.86 4.76
N ILE A 63 -9.58 -5.79 5.69
CA ILE A 63 -8.33 -6.14 6.37
C ILE A 63 -7.69 -7.29 5.59
N ARG A 64 -6.40 -7.19 5.31
CA ARG A 64 -5.67 -8.26 4.65
C ARG A 64 -5.32 -9.36 5.62
N ASP A 65 -5.20 -10.58 5.11
CA ASP A 65 -4.74 -11.70 5.90
C ASP A 65 -3.21 -11.61 6.03
N LYS A 66 -2.76 -11.02 7.11
CA LYS A 66 -1.35 -10.79 7.36
C LYS A 66 -0.56 -12.10 7.36
N ASP A 67 -1.07 -13.11 8.03
CA ASP A 67 -0.35 -14.37 8.18
C ASP A 67 -0.15 -15.04 6.82
N LYS A 68 -1.17 -15.02 6.00
CA LYS A 68 -1.10 -15.62 4.69
C LYS A 68 -0.09 -14.91 3.79
N ILE A 69 -0.08 -13.59 3.86
CA ILE A 69 0.84 -12.80 3.05
C ILE A 69 2.27 -13.02 3.49
N LEU A 70 2.51 -13.08 4.78
CA LEU A 70 3.85 -13.34 5.30
C LEU A 70 4.33 -14.74 4.95
N GLU A 71 3.43 -15.69 4.93
CA GLU A 71 3.76 -17.04 4.53
C GLU A 71 4.19 -17.08 3.06
N TYR A 72 3.45 -16.40 2.21
CA TYR A 72 3.82 -16.29 0.80
C TYR A 72 5.18 -15.64 0.61
N ALA A 73 5.43 -14.58 1.34
CA ALA A 73 6.70 -13.88 1.25
C ALA A 73 7.84 -14.80 1.66
N LYS A 74 7.63 -15.60 2.68
CA LYS A 74 8.65 -16.55 3.13
C LYS A 74 8.92 -17.60 2.06
N LEU A 75 7.87 -18.13 1.42
CA LEU A 75 8.04 -19.13 0.39
C LEU A 75 8.83 -18.60 -0.80
N ILE A 76 8.57 -17.38 -1.18
CA ILE A 76 9.32 -16.74 -2.27
C ILE A 76 10.78 -16.57 -1.86
N LYS A 77 11.01 -16.11 -0.65
CA LYS A 77 12.35 -15.90 -0.16
C LYS A 77 13.14 -17.19 -0.10
N ASP A 78 12.48 -18.29 0.25
CA ASP A 78 13.12 -19.60 0.36
C ASP A 78 13.28 -20.29 -1.00
N GLY A 79 12.81 -19.67 -2.06
CA GLY A 79 12.97 -20.23 -3.40
C GLY A 79 11.94 -21.28 -3.77
N ILE A 80 10.85 -21.37 -3.03
CA ILE A 80 9.81 -22.38 -3.30
C ILE A 80 8.90 -21.90 -4.43
N LEU A 81 8.65 -20.62 -4.50
CA LEU A 81 7.77 -20.04 -5.53
C LEU A 81 8.53 -19.22 -6.54
#